data_8413ee3251fe9ad64ab096b55832bb62
#
_entry.id   8413ee3251fe9ad64ab096b55832bb62
#
_cell.length_a   1.000
_cell.length_b   1.000
_cell.length_c   1.000
_cell.angle_alpha   90.00
_cell.angle_beta   90.00
_cell.angle_gamma   90.00
#
_symmetry.space_group_name_H-M   'P 1'
#
loop_
_entity.id
_entity.type
_entity.pdbx_description
1 polymer ?
#
loop_
_entity_poly.entity_id
_entity_poly.type
_entity_poly.pdbx_seq_one_letter_code
_entity_poly.pdbx_strand_id
1 'polypeptide(L)'
;MGRNTEHRRALLRNLVTSLIVEERIETTITKAKAMRPHVEKMITLGKRGDVAARRLAASFLMTRDAVDKLFEISSRYGDRQGGYLRIIHSGFRRGDGGDLAFVELLGSEKTLDEKRQKRAELRAKRAEESRKALEAAEEENKAMREQEAANESAPPEEKGDK
;
A
#
# COMPACT_ATOMS: atom_id res chain seq x y z
N MET A 1 3.11 4.50 -25.81
CA MET A 1 3.66 3.39 -24.99
C MET A 1 4.14 2.30 -25.96
N GLY A 2 5.45 2.14 -26.16
CA GLY A 2 6.04 1.19 -27.11
C GLY A 2 5.92 -0.27 -26.68
N ARG A 3 4.69 -0.82 -26.73
CA ARG A 3 4.38 -2.19 -26.31
C ARG A 3 3.42 -2.87 -27.25
N ASN A 4 3.49 -4.19 -27.37
CA ASN A 4 2.51 -5.01 -28.08
C ASN A 4 1.11 -4.75 -27.49
N THR A 5 0.07 -4.92 -28.29
CA THR A 5 -1.33 -4.63 -27.95
C THR A 5 -1.79 -5.42 -26.71
N GLU A 6 -1.48 -6.70 -26.63
CA GLU A 6 -1.84 -7.54 -25.48
C GLU A 6 -1.17 -7.09 -24.18
N HIS A 7 0.13 -6.82 -24.26
CA HIS A 7 0.89 -6.32 -23.11
C HIS A 7 0.43 -4.92 -22.64
N ARG A 8 0.04 -4.05 -23.59
CA ARG A 8 -0.57 -2.75 -23.28
C ARG A 8 -1.91 -2.93 -22.56
N ARG A 9 -2.74 -3.85 -23.04
CA ARG A 9 -4.04 -4.16 -22.43
C ARG A 9 -3.89 -4.71 -21.03
N ALA A 10 -2.99 -5.67 -20.83
CA ALA A 10 -2.69 -6.23 -19.51
C ALA A 10 -2.17 -5.17 -18.53
N LEU A 11 -1.25 -4.29 -18.96
CA LEU A 11 -0.74 -3.18 -18.16
C LEU A 11 -1.87 -2.24 -17.70
N LEU A 12 -2.76 -1.85 -18.61
CA LEU A 12 -3.87 -0.96 -18.29
C LEU A 12 -4.86 -1.61 -17.33
N ARG A 13 -5.17 -2.90 -17.50
CA ARG A 13 -6.01 -3.66 -16.57
C ARG A 13 -5.41 -3.68 -15.16
N ASN A 14 -4.12 -3.98 -15.04
CA ASN A 14 -3.44 -3.98 -13.75
C ASN A 14 -3.45 -2.60 -13.08
N LEU A 15 -3.12 -1.53 -13.82
CA LEU A 15 -3.13 -0.17 -13.29
C LEU A 15 -4.52 0.27 -12.82
N VAL A 16 -5.57 -0.05 -13.57
CA VAL A 16 -6.95 0.27 -13.19
C VAL A 16 -7.37 -0.52 -11.96
N THR A 17 -7.06 -1.82 -11.90
CA THR A 17 -7.33 -2.67 -10.74
C THR A 17 -6.65 -2.11 -9.48
N SER A 18 -5.35 -1.78 -9.58
CA SER A 18 -4.60 -1.19 -8.46
C SER A 18 -5.18 0.16 -8.02
N LEU A 19 -5.59 1.01 -8.97
CA LEU A 19 -6.19 2.30 -8.63
C LEU A 19 -7.52 2.14 -7.87
N ILE A 20 -8.35 1.19 -8.26
CA ILE A 20 -9.63 0.94 -7.57
C ILE A 20 -9.37 0.42 -6.16
N VAL A 21 -8.40 -0.48 -5.99
CA VAL A 21 -8.06 -1.06 -4.68
C VAL A 21 -7.40 -0.02 -3.76
N GLU A 22 -6.46 0.74 -4.26
CA GLU A 22 -5.68 1.69 -3.44
C GLU A 22 -6.26 3.11 -3.39
N GLU A 23 -7.15 3.46 -4.34
CA GLU A 23 -7.74 4.78 -4.57
C GLU A 23 -6.72 5.87 -4.96
N ARG A 24 -5.41 5.64 -4.77
CA ARG A 24 -4.31 6.49 -5.20
C ARG A 24 -3.09 5.65 -5.54
N ILE A 25 -2.55 5.85 -6.73
CA ILE A 25 -1.32 5.20 -7.19
C ILE A 25 -0.35 6.22 -7.80
N GLU A 26 0.94 5.89 -7.79
CA GLU A 26 1.97 6.65 -8.50
C GLU A 26 2.40 5.90 -9.75
N THR A 27 2.47 6.59 -10.88
CA THR A 27 2.88 6.02 -12.16
C THR A 27 3.45 7.11 -13.09
N THR A 28 3.95 6.72 -14.28
CA THR A 28 4.39 7.73 -15.24
C THR A 28 3.18 8.45 -15.86
N ILE A 29 3.36 9.75 -16.20
CA ILE A 29 2.29 10.60 -16.72
C ILE A 29 1.64 10.04 -17.99
N THR A 30 2.43 9.40 -18.85
CA THR A 30 1.93 8.76 -20.08
C THR A 30 0.99 7.58 -19.78
N LYS A 31 1.30 6.78 -18.75
CA LYS A 31 0.43 5.68 -18.30
C LYS A 31 -0.81 6.23 -17.59
N ALA A 32 -0.65 7.27 -16.76
CA ALA A 32 -1.76 7.95 -16.09
C ALA A 32 -2.78 8.48 -17.09
N LYS A 33 -2.33 9.18 -18.13
CA LYS A 33 -3.21 9.68 -19.21
C LYS A 33 -3.89 8.56 -19.98
N ALA A 34 -3.18 7.45 -20.26
CA ALA A 34 -3.73 6.33 -21.02
C ALA A 34 -4.74 5.49 -20.23
N MET A 35 -4.60 5.39 -18.89
CA MET A 35 -5.55 4.64 -18.06
C MET A 35 -6.85 5.40 -17.77
N ARG A 36 -6.84 6.75 -17.83
CA ARG A 36 -7.97 7.61 -17.52
C ARG A 36 -9.30 7.16 -18.15
N PRO A 37 -9.41 6.96 -19.48
CA PRO A 37 -10.68 6.57 -20.10
C PRO A 37 -11.17 5.20 -19.62
N HIS A 38 -10.27 4.28 -19.28
CA HIS A 38 -10.64 2.97 -18.74
C HIS A 38 -11.21 3.07 -17.34
N VAL A 39 -10.61 3.89 -16.46
CA VAL A 39 -11.13 4.14 -15.11
C VAL A 39 -12.50 4.78 -15.18
N GLU A 40 -12.67 5.82 -15.98
CA GLU A 40 -13.94 6.52 -16.13
C GLU A 40 -15.05 5.58 -16.63
N LYS A 41 -14.74 4.69 -17.58
CA LYS A 41 -15.67 3.65 -18.02
C LYS A 41 -16.03 2.66 -16.90
N MET A 42 -15.07 2.23 -16.08
CA MET A 42 -15.34 1.32 -14.96
C MET A 42 -16.26 1.98 -13.92
N ILE A 43 -16.00 3.23 -13.55
CA ILE A 43 -16.85 3.96 -12.61
C ILE A 43 -18.27 4.18 -13.18
N THR A 44 -18.39 4.45 -14.47
CA THR A 44 -19.71 4.55 -15.13
C THR A 44 -20.47 3.23 -15.06
N LEU A 45 -19.80 2.08 -15.25
CA LEU A 45 -20.41 0.76 -15.06
C LEU A 45 -20.82 0.52 -13.61
N GLY A 46 -19.98 0.93 -12.65
CA GLY A 46 -20.30 0.85 -11.22
C GLY A 46 -21.54 1.66 -10.84
N LYS A 47 -21.71 2.86 -11.43
CA LYS A 47 -22.90 3.70 -11.22
C LYS A 47 -24.20 3.08 -11.73
N ARG A 48 -24.14 2.32 -12.82
CA ARG A 48 -25.31 1.61 -13.35
C ARG A 48 -25.84 0.55 -12.40
N GLY A 49 -24.96 -0.12 -11.64
CA GLY A 49 -25.32 -1.05 -10.58
C GLY A 49 -25.96 -2.38 -11.02
N ASP A 50 -26.25 -2.56 -12.30
CA ASP A 50 -26.91 -3.75 -12.82
C ASP A 50 -25.97 -4.97 -12.92
N VAL A 51 -26.54 -6.17 -12.98
CA VAL A 51 -25.79 -7.43 -13.11
C VAL A 51 -24.94 -7.45 -14.39
N ALA A 52 -25.45 -6.87 -15.47
CA ALA A 52 -24.73 -6.80 -16.75
C ALA A 52 -23.49 -5.90 -16.60
N ALA A 53 -23.60 -4.74 -15.95
CA ALA A 53 -22.46 -3.88 -15.66
C ALA A 53 -21.42 -4.57 -14.77
N ARG A 54 -21.87 -5.33 -13.76
CA ARG A 54 -20.97 -6.12 -12.89
C ARG A 54 -20.19 -7.17 -13.68
N ARG A 55 -20.83 -7.90 -14.59
CA ARG A 55 -20.16 -8.87 -15.48
C ARG A 55 -19.14 -8.19 -16.41
N LEU A 56 -19.49 -7.02 -16.97
CA LEU A 56 -18.57 -6.25 -17.81
C LEU A 56 -17.37 -5.72 -17.00
N ALA A 57 -17.57 -5.21 -15.80
CA ALA A 57 -16.49 -4.80 -14.92
C ALA A 57 -15.59 -5.99 -14.56
N ALA A 58 -16.14 -7.14 -14.20
CA ALA A 58 -15.41 -8.36 -13.88
C ALA A 58 -14.60 -8.91 -15.08
N SER A 59 -15.05 -8.70 -16.32
CA SER A 59 -14.27 -9.09 -17.50
C SER A 59 -13.02 -8.24 -17.70
N PHE A 60 -12.99 -7.03 -17.15
CA PHE A 60 -11.87 -6.10 -17.26
C PHE A 60 -10.96 -6.11 -16.05
N LEU A 61 -11.51 -6.05 -14.83
CA LEU A 61 -10.74 -6.06 -13.58
C LEU A 61 -10.14 -7.45 -13.30
N MET A 62 -9.02 -7.48 -12.58
CA MET A 62 -8.25 -8.70 -12.35
C MET A 62 -8.71 -9.48 -11.12
N THR A 63 -9.32 -8.82 -10.14
CA THR A 63 -9.71 -9.42 -8.86
C THR A 63 -11.18 -9.15 -8.53
N ARG A 64 -11.79 -10.07 -7.78
CA ARG A 64 -13.17 -9.93 -7.32
C ARG A 64 -13.31 -8.76 -6.34
N ASP A 65 -12.36 -8.63 -5.43
CA ASP A 65 -12.34 -7.53 -4.44
C ASP A 65 -12.32 -6.15 -5.10
N ALA A 66 -11.60 -6.00 -6.23
CA ALA A 66 -11.62 -4.77 -7.00
C ALA A 66 -12.99 -4.50 -7.64
N VAL A 67 -13.71 -5.55 -8.06
CA VAL A 67 -15.08 -5.39 -8.57
C VAL A 67 -16.01 -4.92 -7.46
N ASP A 68 -15.99 -5.57 -6.30
CA ASP A 68 -16.86 -5.21 -5.18
C ASP A 68 -16.56 -3.78 -4.71
N LYS A 69 -15.28 -3.43 -4.58
CA LYS A 69 -14.86 -2.08 -4.23
C LYS A 69 -15.23 -1.03 -5.28
N LEU A 70 -15.20 -1.37 -6.58
CA LEU A 70 -15.66 -0.48 -7.64
C LEU A 70 -17.12 -0.06 -7.43
N PHE A 71 -18.01 -0.99 -7.08
CA PHE A 71 -19.43 -0.68 -6.87
C PHE A 71 -19.66 0.12 -5.60
N GLU A 72 -18.87 -0.12 -4.55
CA GLU A 72 -18.87 0.69 -3.33
C GLU A 72 -18.45 2.15 -3.61
N ILE A 73 -17.29 2.33 -4.27
CA ILE A 73 -16.76 3.66 -4.61
C ILE A 73 -17.68 4.41 -5.56
N SER A 74 -18.29 3.72 -6.51
CA SER A 74 -19.14 4.35 -7.54
C SER A 74 -20.36 5.07 -6.96
N SER A 75 -20.83 4.69 -5.78
CA SER A 75 -21.92 5.36 -5.07
C SER A 75 -21.58 6.82 -4.74
N ARG A 76 -20.30 7.14 -4.54
CA ARG A 76 -19.81 8.51 -4.27
C ARG A 76 -20.01 9.48 -5.45
N TYR A 77 -20.18 8.93 -6.65
CA TYR A 77 -20.24 9.72 -7.89
C TYR A 77 -21.63 9.80 -8.52
N GLY A 78 -22.70 9.53 -7.75
CA GLY A 78 -24.08 9.48 -8.24
C GLY A 78 -24.44 10.64 -9.18
N ASP A 79 -24.20 11.87 -8.75
CA ASP A 79 -24.56 13.10 -9.46
C ASP A 79 -23.52 13.57 -10.49
N ARG A 80 -22.30 13.01 -10.44
CA ARG A 80 -21.21 13.45 -11.32
C ARG A 80 -21.23 12.71 -12.66
N GLN A 81 -21.13 13.43 -13.76
CA GLN A 81 -21.19 12.82 -15.11
C GLN A 81 -19.82 12.62 -15.76
N GLY A 82 -18.72 12.66 -15.01
CA GLY A 82 -17.37 12.44 -15.49
C GLY A 82 -16.31 13.12 -14.63
N GLY A 83 -15.04 13.00 -15.00
CA GLY A 83 -13.93 13.58 -14.25
C GLY A 83 -13.80 12.99 -12.85
N TYR A 84 -13.86 11.66 -12.74
CA TYR A 84 -13.82 10.96 -11.44
C TYR A 84 -12.41 10.86 -10.85
N LEU A 85 -11.39 11.20 -11.63
CA LEU A 85 -10.01 11.09 -11.19
C LEU A 85 -9.22 12.39 -11.43
N ARG A 86 -8.19 12.59 -10.60
CA ARG A 86 -7.24 13.68 -10.69
C ARG A 86 -5.85 13.12 -10.97
N ILE A 87 -5.10 13.76 -11.86
CA ILE A 87 -3.70 13.44 -12.14
C ILE A 87 -2.87 14.62 -11.64
N ILE A 88 -1.96 14.36 -10.70
CA ILE A 88 -1.10 15.36 -10.07
C ILE A 88 0.34 15.00 -10.41
N HIS A 89 1.10 15.93 -10.97
CA HIS A 89 2.52 15.72 -11.22
C HIS A 89 3.28 15.54 -9.91
N SER A 90 4.10 14.49 -9.82
CA SER A 90 4.91 14.17 -8.63
C SER A 90 6.38 14.58 -8.78
N GLY A 91 6.87 14.70 -9.99
CA GLY A 91 8.27 15.00 -10.30
C GLY A 91 8.89 14.01 -11.27
N PHE A 92 10.20 13.81 -11.18
CA PHE A 92 10.96 12.94 -12.06
C PHE A 92 11.41 11.68 -11.35
N ARG A 93 11.39 10.55 -12.06
CA ARG A 93 11.90 9.29 -11.55
C ARG A 93 13.43 9.29 -11.54
N ARG A 94 14.04 8.90 -10.40
CA ARG A 94 15.49 8.73 -10.30
C ARG A 94 15.95 7.62 -11.25
N GLY A 95 17.01 7.88 -11.99
CA GLY A 95 17.64 6.95 -12.93
C GLY A 95 17.37 7.29 -14.39
N ASP A 96 16.12 7.40 -14.83
CA ASP A 96 15.75 7.65 -16.23
C ASP A 96 15.04 8.99 -16.48
N GLY A 97 14.85 9.81 -15.44
CA GLY A 97 14.23 11.13 -15.56
C GLY A 97 12.77 11.11 -16.04
N GLY A 98 12.10 9.98 -16.00
CA GLY A 98 10.72 9.86 -16.47
C GLY A 98 9.73 10.62 -15.60
N ASP A 99 8.83 11.42 -16.21
CA ASP A 99 7.78 12.16 -15.52
C ASP A 99 6.86 11.23 -14.72
N LEU A 100 6.75 11.46 -13.41
CA LEU A 100 5.86 10.76 -12.51
C LEU A 100 4.61 11.58 -12.21
N ALA A 101 3.51 10.88 -11.98
CA ALA A 101 2.25 11.46 -11.55
C ALA A 101 1.51 10.56 -10.58
N PHE A 102 0.89 11.18 -9.58
CA PHE A 102 -0.15 10.55 -8.78
C PHE A 102 -1.46 10.56 -9.54
N VAL A 103 -2.13 9.42 -9.55
CA VAL A 103 -3.51 9.30 -10.01
C VAL A 103 -4.35 8.96 -8.80
N GLU A 104 -5.34 9.78 -8.52
CA GLU A 104 -6.24 9.60 -7.38
C GLU A 104 -7.70 9.70 -7.79
N LEU A 105 -8.54 8.94 -7.11
CA LEU A 105 -9.99 9.03 -7.23
C LEU A 105 -10.48 10.21 -6.39
N LEU A 106 -11.36 11.05 -6.94
CA LEU A 106 -11.94 12.17 -6.21
C LEU A 106 -12.81 11.66 -5.04
N GLY A 107 -12.70 12.34 -3.90
CA GLY A 107 -13.40 11.93 -2.68
C GLY A 107 -12.73 10.82 -1.88
N SER A 108 -11.53 10.39 -2.28
CA SER A 108 -10.71 9.42 -1.54
C SER A 108 -9.91 10.06 -0.38
N GLU A 109 -9.96 11.38 -0.22
CA GLU A 109 -9.14 12.11 0.75
C GLU A 109 -9.34 11.58 2.18
N LYS A 110 -10.59 11.36 2.61
CA LYS A 110 -10.90 10.81 3.94
C LYS A 110 -10.34 9.40 4.13
N THR A 111 -10.54 8.52 3.15
CA THR A 111 -10.04 7.15 3.21
C THR A 111 -8.52 7.07 3.16
N LEU A 112 -7.87 8.00 2.47
CA LEU A 112 -6.41 8.10 2.44
C LEU A 112 -5.85 8.58 3.77
N ASP A 113 -6.50 9.54 4.42
CA ASP A 113 -6.09 10.04 5.73
C ASP A 113 -6.29 8.98 6.81
N GLU A 114 -7.40 8.24 6.80
CA GLU A 114 -7.61 7.09 7.67
C GLU A 114 -6.55 5.98 7.47
N LYS A 115 -6.21 5.67 6.22
CA LYS A 115 -5.14 4.72 5.91
C LYS A 115 -3.77 5.22 6.39
N ARG A 116 -3.49 6.51 6.30
CA ARG A 116 -2.24 7.12 6.81
C ARG A 116 -2.18 7.04 8.33
N GLN A 117 -3.25 7.37 9.01
CA GLN A 117 -3.34 7.28 10.46
C GLN A 117 -3.13 5.84 10.94
N LYS A 118 -3.85 4.87 10.39
CA LYS A 118 -3.65 3.44 10.72
C LYS A 118 -2.22 2.94 10.47
N ARG A 119 -1.59 3.38 9.36
CA ARG A 119 -0.18 3.05 9.10
C ARG A 119 0.78 3.72 10.08
N ALA A 120 0.50 4.95 10.49
CA ALA A 120 1.31 5.65 11.50
C ALA A 120 1.18 4.98 12.87
N GLU A 121 -0.03 4.64 13.29
CA GLU A 121 -0.28 3.90 14.53
C GLU A 121 0.42 2.53 14.57
N LEU A 122 0.34 1.78 13.44
CA LEU A 122 1.01 0.49 13.36
C LEU A 122 2.54 0.62 13.41
N ARG A 123 3.10 1.67 12.79
CA ARG A 123 4.53 1.97 12.88
C ARG A 123 4.93 2.37 14.30
N ALA A 124 4.13 3.19 14.97
CA ALA A 124 4.37 3.58 16.35
C ALA A 124 4.36 2.36 17.29
N LYS A 125 3.37 1.48 17.17
CA LYS A 125 3.30 0.22 17.94
C LYS A 125 4.52 -0.67 17.72
N ARG A 126 4.92 -0.89 16.46
CA ARG A 126 6.13 -1.69 16.15
C ARG A 126 7.41 -1.05 16.67
N ALA A 127 7.52 0.28 16.63
CA ALA A 127 8.67 0.99 17.18
C ALA A 127 8.72 0.86 18.70
N GLU A 128 7.58 0.94 19.38
CA GLU A 128 7.47 0.75 20.81
C GLU A 128 7.79 -0.69 21.23
N GLU A 129 7.28 -1.68 20.51
CA GLU A 129 7.61 -3.10 20.73
C GLU A 129 9.11 -3.37 20.53
N SER A 130 9.71 -2.80 19.47
CA SER A 130 11.15 -2.92 19.22
C SER A 130 11.98 -2.28 20.34
N ARG A 131 11.53 -1.11 20.85
CA ARG A 131 12.22 -0.44 21.94
C ARG A 131 12.15 -1.26 23.24
N LYS A 132 10.97 -1.79 23.57
CA LYS A 132 10.80 -2.67 24.76
C LYS A 132 11.64 -3.95 24.63
N ALA A 133 11.71 -4.53 23.42
CA ALA A 133 12.55 -5.71 23.18
C ALA A 133 14.05 -5.40 23.33
N LEU A 134 14.50 -4.22 22.91
CA LEU A 134 15.87 -3.77 23.09
C LEU A 134 16.19 -3.52 24.57
N GLU A 135 15.32 -2.83 25.28
CA GLU A 135 15.46 -2.56 26.73
C GLU A 135 15.54 -3.90 27.52
N ALA A 136 14.67 -4.86 27.20
CA ALA A 136 14.70 -6.18 27.84
C ALA A 136 15.99 -6.96 27.54
N ALA A 137 16.48 -6.91 26.29
CA ALA A 137 17.74 -7.55 25.91
C ALA A 137 18.97 -6.89 26.56
N GLU A 138 18.93 -5.58 26.77
CA GLU A 138 20.00 -4.86 27.50
C GLU A 138 20.00 -5.22 29.00
N GLU A 139 18.82 -5.34 29.62
CA GLU A 139 18.71 -5.79 31.01
C GLU A 139 19.20 -7.24 31.18
N GLU A 140 18.84 -8.13 30.26
CA GLU A 140 19.30 -9.52 30.29
C GLU A 140 20.82 -9.62 30.13
N ASN A 141 21.39 -8.87 29.18
CA ASN A 141 22.84 -8.79 28.99
C ASN A 141 23.56 -8.22 30.23
N LYS A 142 22.96 -7.24 30.89
CA LYS A 142 23.52 -6.66 32.12
C LYS A 142 23.50 -7.67 33.27
N ALA A 143 22.39 -8.39 33.44
CA ALA A 143 22.26 -9.45 34.44
C ALA A 143 23.26 -10.60 34.21
N MET A 144 23.46 -11.00 32.95
CA MET A 144 24.47 -12.01 32.59
C MET A 144 25.90 -11.56 32.95
N ARG A 145 26.25 -10.31 32.62
CA ARG A 145 27.58 -9.77 32.97
C ARG A 145 27.80 -9.67 34.47
N GLU A 146 26.77 -9.30 35.25
CA GLU A 146 26.85 -9.29 36.72
C GLU A 146 27.01 -10.70 37.29
N GLN A 147 26.36 -11.71 36.74
CA GLN A 147 26.53 -13.11 37.13
C GLN A 147 27.91 -13.67 36.76
N GLU A 148 28.44 -13.33 35.59
CA GLU A 148 29.82 -13.72 35.20
C GLU A 148 30.85 -13.08 36.13
N ALA A 149 30.72 -11.81 36.43
CA ALA A 149 31.63 -11.12 37.36
C ALA A 149 31.56 -11.67 38.81
N ALA A 150 30.37 -12.08 39.26
CA ALA A 150 30.19 -12.73 40.56
C ALA A 150 30.82 -14.14 40.60
N ASN A 151 30.75 -14.85 39.52
CA ASN A 151 31.33 -16.21 39.39
C ASN A 151 32.87 -16.17 39.29
N GLU A 152 33.44 -15.13 38.67
CA GLU A 152 34.91 -14.94 38.57
C GLU A 152 35.55 -14.48 39.86
N SER A 153 34.77 -13.88 40.77
CA SER A 153 35.22 -13.44 42.11
C SER A 153 35.14 -14.52 43.19
N ALA A 154 34.63 -15.73 42.88
CA ALA A 154 34.61 -16.85 43.85
C ALA A 154 36.00 -17.47 43.97
N PRO A 155 36.58 -17.63 45.21
CA PRO A 155 37.89 -18.24 45.37
C PRO A 155 37.86 -19.70 44.99
N PRO A 156 38.99 -20.25 44.43
CA PRO A 156 39.05 -21.65 44.04
C PRO A 156 38.97 -22.54 45.28
N GLU A 157 37.97 -23.42 45.32
CA GLU A 157 37.90 -24.47 46.35
C GLU A 157 39.16 -25.32 46.27
N GLU A 158 39.99 -25.25 47.33
CA GLU A 158 41.10 -26.17 47.56
C GLU A 158 40.58 -27.61 47.65
N LYS A 159 40.81 -28.38 46.62
CA LYS A 159 40.71 -29.83 46.72
C LYS A 159 41.81 -30.33 47.63
N GLY A 160 41.49 -30.48 48.91
CA GLY A 160 42.29 -31.15 49.86
C GLY A 160 42.47 -32.65 49.49
N ASP A 161 43.69 -32.99 49.21
CA ASP A 161 44.18 -34.34 49.06
C ASP A 161 44.10 -35.07 50.41
N LYS A 162 43.42 -36.21 50.44
CA LYS A 162 43.71 -37.33 51.37
C LYS A 162 43.23 -38.62 50.74
#